data_954d7175528c600ab96034ecdef3cb5b
#
_entry.id   954d7175528c600ab96034ecdef3cb5b
#
_cell.length_a   1.000
_cell.length_b   1.000
_cell.length_c   1.000
_cell.angle_alpha   90.00
_cell.angle_beta   90.00
_cell.angle_gamma   90.00
#
_symmetry.space_group_name_H-M   'P 1'
#
loop_
_entity.id
_entity.type
_entity.pdbx_description
1 polymer ?
#
loop_
_entity_poly.entity_id
_entity_poly.type
_entity_poly.pdbx_seq_one_letter_code
_entity_poly.pdbx_strand_id
1 'polypeptide(L)'
;MLKFGLACEGVTDQAVIENILCGFYKDKNLKSEIKAFQPLFDATQQKQLEGEFGGWEILLKFLSTKRFRQEVINNQYMIIQIDTDISEHPNFNVSQHNLSVEELIEKVVERLILEIDSKKEFYSKYKERIIFAISVHSLECWLLPLYKSSKNGKISGCFETLQRESKKIKVIKDYKTYEKLSHDFLKYKKLINIASKNSSFQAFINRLPKKI
;
A
#
# COMPACT_ATOMS: atom_id res chain seq x y z
N MET A 1 8.49 7.43 19.71
CA MET A 1 7.71 7.76 18.49
C MET A 1 7.88 6.59 17.54
N LEU A 2 6.79 6.03 17.02
CA LEU A 2 6.88 4.97 16.01
C LEU A 2 7.49 5.54 14.72
N LYS A 3 8.23 4.71 13.96
CA LYS A 3 8.82 5.17 12.69
C LYS A 3 7.77 5.25 11.59
N PHE A 4 6.91 4.22 11.48
CA PHE A 4 5.89 4.19 10.44
C PHE A 4 4.50 3.90 10.99
N GLY A 5 3.54 4.73 10.59
CA GLY A 5 2.12 4.42 10.63
C GLY A 5 1.66 3.89 9.28
N LEU A 6 0.75 2.92 9.27
CA LEU A 6 0.17 2.37 8.05
C LEU A 6 -1.34 2.67 8.00
N ALA A 7 -1.78 3.23 6.88
CA ALA A 7 -3.16 3.34 6.47
C ALA A 7 -3.32 2.63 5.12
N CYS A 8 -3.75 1.37 5.15
CA CYS A 8 -3.85 0.51 3.99
C CYS A 8 -5.31 0.18 3.66
N GLU A 9 -5.58 -0.27 2.46
CA GLU A 9 -6.89 -0.77 2.08
C GLU A 9 -7.25 -2.03 2.86
N GLY A 10 -6.32 -3.00 2.95
CA GLY A 10 -6.54 -4.29 3.60
C GLY A 10 -5.38 -4.73 4.51
N VAL A 11 -5.64 -5.78 5.30
CA VAL A 11 -4.63 -6.42 6.16
C VAL A 11 -3.53 -7.13 5.35
N THR A 12 -3.85 -7.56 4.14
CA THR A 12 -2.91 -8.16 3.20
C THR A 12 -1.84 -7.16 2.79
N ASP A 13 -2.25 -5.91 2.56
CA ASP A 13 -1.37 -4.83 2.15
C ASP A 13 -0.43 -4.44 3.28
N GLN A 14 -0.93 -4.41 4.52
CA GLN A 14 -0.11 -4.18 5.71
C GLN A 14 1.05 -5.17 5.77
N ALA A 15 0.75 -6.48 5.62
CA ALA A 15 1.76 -7.53 5.68
C ALA A 15 2.86 -7.37 4.62
N VAL A 16 2.48 -6.96 3.41
CA VAL A 16 3.43 -6.74 2.31
C VAL A 16 4.28 -5.49 2.54
N ILE A 17 3.64 -4.38 2.92
CA ILE A 17 4.34 -3.11 3.19
C ILE A 17 5.34 -3.28 4.34
N GLU A 18 4.98 -3.98 5.43
CA GLU A 18 5.90 -4.28 6.52
C GLU A 18 7.15 -5.02 6.04
N ASN A 19 7.00 -6.07 5.23
CA ASN A 19 8.13 -6.81 4.69
C ASN A 19 8.98 -5.96 3.73
N ILE A 20 8.36 -5.08 2.95
CA ILE A 20 9.07 -4.12 2.07
C ILE A 20 9.91 -3.17 2.92
N LEU A 21 9.35 -2.56 3.96
CA LEU A 21 10.06 -1.63 4.84
C LEU A 21 11.24 -2.31 5.53
N CYS A 22 11.00 -3.48 6.15
CA CYS A 22 12.06 -4.24 6.81
C CYS A 22 13.21 -4.61 5.85
N GLY A 23 12.88 -4.98 4.61
CA GLY A 23 13.89 -5.31 3.61
C GLY A 23 14.62 -4.09 3.04
N PHE A 24 13.91 -2.99 2.82
CA PHE A 24 14.47 -1.74 2.30
C PHE A 24 15.49 -1.14 3.27
N TYR A 25 15.15 -1.08 4.55
CA TYR A 25 16.05 -0.56 5.60
C TYR A 25 17.02 -1.62 6.13
N LYS A 26 16.92 -2.89 5.67
CA LYS A 26 17.75 -4.01 6.11
C LYS A 26 17.66 -4.26 7.63
N ASP A 27 16.53 -3.93 8.21
CA ASP A 27 16.27 -4.05 9.65
C ASP A 27 14.98 -4.87 9.89
N LYS A 28 15.13 -6.09 10.38
CA LYS A 28 14.00 -6.95 10.73
C LYS A 28 13.28 -6.49 12.00
N ASN A 29 13.98 -5.77 12.88
CA ASN A 29 13.39 -5.26 14.12
C ASN A 29 12.49 -4.06 13.86
N LEU A 30 12.62 -3.41 12.70
CA LEU A 30 11.78 -2.30 12.28
C LEU A 30 10.28 -2.62 12.37
N LYS A 31 9.90 -3.90 12.24
CA LYS A 31 8.51 -4.35 12.37
C LYS A 31 7.88 -3.92 13.71
N SER A 32 8.63 -3.87 14.80
CA SER A 32 8.14 -3.39 16.10
C SER A 32 7.90 -1.87 16.18
N GLU A 33 8.43 -1.13 15.21
CA GLU A 33 8.27 0.32 15.09
C GLU A 33 7.28 0.73 13.99
N ILE A 34 6.57 -0.26 13.42
CA ILE A 34 5.49 -0.08 12.45
C ILE A 34 4.15 -0.35 13.14
N LYS A 35 3.17 0.54 12.96
CA LYS A 35 1.83 0.35 13.49
C LYS A 35 0.77 0.59 12.43
N ALA A 36 -0.12 -0.38 12.25
CA ALA A 36 -1.30 -0.20 11.40
C ALA A 36 -2.39 0.57 12.15
N PHE A 37 -2.97 1.57 11.48
CA PHE A 37 -4.08 2.37 11.95
C PHE A 37 -5.35 2.14 11.15
N GLN A 38 -5.21 1.62 9.91
CA GLN A 38 -6.29 1.20 9.04
C GLN A 38 -5.78 0.08 8.11
N PRO A 39 -6.52 -1.04 8.00
CA PRO A 39 -7.52 -1.52 8.96
C PRO A 39 -6.91 -1.85 10.32
N LEU A 40 -7.73 -1.76 11.36
CA LEU A 40 -7.33 -2.23 12.69
C LEU A 40 -7.34 -3.76 12.72
N PHE A 41 -6.40 -4.36 13.43
CA PHE A 41 -6.30 -5.83 13.59
C PHE A 41 -7.46 -6.44 14.42
N ASP A 42 -8.33 -5.61 14.99
CA ASP A 42 -9.45 -6.08 15.79
C ASP A 42 -10.57 -6.65 14.89
N ALA A 43 -10.63 -7.98 14.82
CA ALA A 43 -11.59 -8.74 14.03
C ALA A 43 -13.06 -8.41 14.35
N THR A 44 -13.35 -7.89 15.54
CA THR A 44 -14.70 -7.54 15.97
C THR A 44 -15.15 -6.21 15.36
N GLN A 45 -14.28 -5.22 15.32
CA GLN A 45 -14.58 -3.93 14.70
C GLN A 45 -14.58 -4.03 13.17
N GLN A 46 -13.73 -4.88 12.60
CA GLN A 46 -13.66 -5.12 11.17
C GLN A 46 -14.95 -5.74 10.63
N LYS A 47 -15.52 -6.74 11.31
CA LYS A 47 -16.80 -7.36 10.92
C LYS A 47 -18.01 -6.42 10.96
N GLN A 48 -18.00 -5.41 11.82
CA GLN A 48 -19.06 -4.40 11.86
C GLN A 48 -18.99 -3.39 10.71
N LEU A 49 -17.79 -3.17 10.14
CA LEU A 49 -17.57 -2.22 9.04
C LEU A 49 -17.64 -2.90 7.66
N GLU A 50 -17.30 -4.19 7.56
CA GLU A 50 -17.29 -4.96 6.30
C GLU A 50 -18.69 -5.21 5.70
N GLY A 51 -19.78 -4.92 6.42
CA GLY A 51 -21.14 -5.11 5.94
C GLY A 51 -21.67 -4.03 5.00
N GLU A 52 -21.07 -2.83 4.96
CA GLU A 52 -21.60 -1.68 4.22
C GLU A 52 -20.60 -1.02 3.25
N PHE A 53 -19.27 -1.21 3.44
CA PHE A 53 -18.23 -0.53 2.68
C PHE A 53 -17.09 -1.45 2.25
N GLY A 54 -16.54 -1.26 1.04
CA GLY A 54 -15.27 -1.85 0.62
C GLY A 54 -14.09 -1.32 1.45
N GLY A 55 -12.98 -2.05 1.50
CA GLY A 55 -11.79 -1.67 2.27
C GLY A 55 -11.29 -0.26 1.96
N TRP A 56 -11.29 0.11 0.68
CA TRP A 56 -10.88 1.43 0.21
C TRP A 56 -11.80 2.57 0.68
N GLU A 57 -13.13 2.36 0.82
CA GLU A 57 -14.06 3.38 1.33
C GLU A 57 -13.80 3.65 2.81
N ILE A 58 -13.50 2.60 3.58
CA ILE A 58 -13.11 2.72 4.99
C ILE A 58 -11.78 3.47 5.10
N LEU A 59 -10.83 3.21 4.21
CA LEU A 59 -9.57 3.95 4.13
C LEU A 59 -9.84 5.44 3.87
N LEU A 60 -10.62 5.80 2.85
CA LEU A 60 -10.96 7.20 2.57
C LEU A 60 -11.61 7.88 3.77
N LYS A 61 -12.59 7.23 4.39
CA LYS A 61 -13.23 7.73 5.62
C LYS A 61 -12.21 7.95 6.74
N PHE A 62 -11.24 7.05 6.92
CA PHE A 62 -10.18 7.22 7.91
C PHE A 62 -9.30 8.44 7.59
N LEU A 63 -8.89 8.63 6.32
CA LEU A 63 -8.04 9.75 5.89
C LEU A 63 -8.67 11.11 6.18
N SER A 64 -10.01 11.24 6.10
CA SER A 64 -10.73 12.49 6.39
C SER A 64 -10.83 12.83 7.87
N THR A 65 -10.47 11.91 8.77
CA THR A 65 -10.67 12.07 10.22
C THR A 65 -9.59 12.94 10.89
N LYS A 66 -9.96 13.54 12.04
CA LYS A 66 -8.99 14.16 12.97
C LYS A 66 -7.96 13.16 13.50
N ARG A 67 -8.38 11.87 13.67
CA ARG A 67 -7.51 10.79 14.11
C ARG A 67 -6.35 10.57 13.12
N PHE A 68 -6.63 10.46 11.82
CA PHE A 68 -5.57 10.33 10.81
C PHE A 68 -4.54 11.47 10.93
N ARG A 69 -5.02 12.72 11.02
CA ARG A 69 -4.13 13.88 11.16
C ARG A 69 -3.28 13.82 12.43
N GLN A 70 -3.86 13.36 13.55
CA GLN A 70 -3.12 13.16 14.79
C GLN A 70 -2.04 12.09 14.65
N GLU A 71 -2.35 10.99 13.94
CA GLU A 71 -1.36 9.93 13.71
C GLU A 71 -0.22 10.38 12.78
N VAL A 72 -0.49 11.22 11.79
CA VAL A 72 0.57 11.86 10.98
C VAL A 72 1.52 12.71 11.85
N ILE A 73 0.99 13.42 12.85
CA ILE A 73 1.79 14.24 13.76
C ILE A 73 2.60 13.34 14.71
N ASN A 74 2.03 12.25 15.20
CA ASN A 74 2.63 11.39 16.24
C ASN A 74 3.64 10.38 15.69
N ASN A 75 3.64 10.10 14.39
CA ASN A 75 4.56 9.18 13.74
C ASN A 75 5.61 9.93 12.92
N GLN A 76 6.77 9.32 12.70
CA GLN A 76 7.80 9.91 11.84
C GLN A 76 7.32 9.96 10.39
N TYR A 77 6.73 8.86 9.91
CA TYR A 77 6.15 8.75 8.58
C TYR A 77 4.79 8.05 8.64
N MET A 78 3.89 8.42 7.74
CA MET A 78 2.61 7.75 7.51
C MET A 78 2.56 7.24 6.07
N ILE A 79 2.40 5.93 5.89
CA ILE A 79 2.23 5.32 4.58
C ILE A 79 0.75 5.12 4.32
N ILE A 80 0.28 5.62 3.18
CA ILE A 80 -1.07 5.40 2.66
C ILE A 80 -0.95 4.47 1.48
N GLN A 81 -1.56 3.27 1.57
CA GLN A 81 -1.58 2.30 0.48
C GLN A 81 -3.01 2.11 -0.02
N ILE A 82 -3.15 2.10 -1.36
CA ILE A 82 -4.40 1.81 -2.05
C ILE A 82 -4.11 1.18 -3.41
N ASP A 83 -5.00 0.29 -3.85
CA ASP A 83 -5.02 -0.29 -5.17
C ASP A 83 -5.80 0.62 -6.14
N THR A 84 -5.44 0.61 -7.42
CA THR A 84 -6.12 1.46 -8.41
C THR A 84 -7.24 0.77 -9.16
N ASP A 85 -7.52 -0.51 -8.90
CA ASP A 85 -8.63 -1.23 -9.53
C ASP A 85 -10.00 -0.62 -9.22
N ILE A 86 -10.09 0.14 -8.10
CA ILE A 86 -11.27 0.88 -7.67
C ILE A 86 -11.34 2.31 -8.22
N SER A 87 -10.34 2.79 -8.93
CA SER A 87 -10.20 4.22 -9.24
C SER A 87 -11.36 4.79 -10.09
N GLU A 88 -11.95 3.97 -10.97
CA GLU A 88 -13.10 4.36 -11.80
C GLU A 88 -14.45 4.22 -11.08
N HIS A 89 -14.46 3.74 -9.82
CA HIS A 89 -15.69 3.70 -9.03
C HIS A 89 -16.25 5.12 -8.84
N PRO A 90 -17.58 5.34 -8.96
CA PRO A 90 -18.17 6.69 -8.87
C PRO A 90 -17.76 7.48 -7.64
N ASN A 91 -17.59 6.83 -6.48
CA ASN A 91 -17.20 7.48 -5.22
C ASN A 91 -15.70 7.83 -5.18
N PHE A 92 -14.86 7.19 -6.01
CA PHE A 92 -13.44 7.51 -6.12
C PHE A 92 -13.15 8.49 -7.28
N ASN A 93 -13.76 8.24 -8.43
CA ASN A 93 -13.85 9.13 -9.59
C ASN A 93 -12.48 9.57 -10.17
N VAL A 94 -11.59 8.62 -10.38
CA VAL A 94 -10.32 8.82 -11.11
C VAL A 94 -10.29 7.90 -12.32
N SER A 95 -10.40 8.47 -13.53
CA SER A 95 -10.33 7.70 -14.78
C SER A 95 -8.92 7.18 -15.02
N GLN A 96 -8.83 5.93 -15.51
CA GLN A 96 -7.58 5.31 -15.94
C GLN A 96 -7.33 5.48 -17.45
N HIS A 97 -8.34 5.94 -18.20
CA HIS A 97 -8.30 5.95 -19.66
C HIS A 97 -7.18 6.86 -20.18
N ASN A 98 -6.35 6.30 -21.08
CA ASN A 98 -5.23 6.99 -21.73
C ASN A 98 -4.17 7.60 -20.79
N LEU A 99 -4.04 7.08 -19.56
CA LEU A 99 -3.01 7.51 -18.62
C LEU A 99 -1.82 6.55 -18.62
N SER A 100 -0.63 7.09 -18.51
CA SER A 100 0.55 6.32 -18.08
C SER A 100 0.41 5.89 -16.61
N VAL A 101 1.25 4.95 -16.17
CA VAL A 101 1.30 4.51 -14.78
C VAL A 101 1.58 5.69 -13.85
N GLU A 102 2.49 6.56 -14.23
CA GLU A 102 2.90 7.73 -13.47
C GLU A 102 1.76 8.74 -13.34
N GLU A 103 1.06 9.07 -14.43
CA GLU A 103 -0.09 9.98 -14.43
C GLU A 103 -1.25 9.45 -13.60
N LEU A 104 -1.52 8.13 -13.66
CA LEU A 104 -2.55 7.51 -12.83
C LEU A 104 -2.20 7.62 -11.34
N ILE A 105 -0.94 7.33 -10.97
CA ILE A 105 -0.46 7.47 -9.59
C ILE A 105 -0.65 8.92 -9.11
N GLU A 106 -0.29 9.91 -9.91
CA GLU A 106 -0.43 11.32 -9.56
C GLU A 106 -1.89 11.71 -9.31
N LYS A 107 -2.80 11.31 -10.19
CA LYS A 107 -4.25 11.58 -10.02
C LYS A 107 -4.83 10.90 -8.78
N VAL A 108 -4.43 9.65 -8.51
CA VAL A 108 -4.85 8.96 -7.29
C VAL A 108 -4.31 9.66 -6.05
N VAL A 109 -3.04 10.08 -6.07
CA VAL A 109 -2.44 10.86 -4.96
C VAL A 109 -3.18 12.18 -4.74
N GLU A 110 -3.50 12.91 -5.81
CA GLU A 110 -4.29 14.16 -5.71
C GLU A 110 -5.67 13.90 -5.10
N ARG A 111 -6.34 12.82 -5.50
CA ARG A 111 -7.65 12.44 -4.93
C ARG A 111 -7.53 12.14 -3.42
N LEU A 112 -6.48 11.40 -3.01
CA LEU A 112 -6.24 11.11 -1.59
C LEU A 112 -5.89 12.37 -0.78
N ILE A 113 -5.13 13.31 -1.34
CA ILE A 113 -4.81 14.58 -0.70
C ILE A 113 -6.09 15.40 -0.45
N LEU A 114 -7.02 15.43 -1.41
CA LEU A 114 -8.30 16.11 -1.24
C LEU A 114 -9.16 15.45 -0.15
N GLU A 115 -9.07 14.14 0.03
CA GLU A 115 -9.75 13.43 1.11
C GLU A 115 -9.15 13.75 2.48
N ILE A 116 -7.81 13.85 2.57
CA ILE A 116 -7.12 14.25 3.81
C ILE A 116 -7.52 15.68 4.20
N ASP A 117 -7.52 16.59 3.24
CA ASP A 117 -7.78 18.01 3.45
C ASP A 117 -8.13 18.72 2.14
N SER A 118 -9.38 19.10 1.97
CA SER A 118 -9.86 19.79 0.76
C SER A 118 -9.14 21.12 0.47
N LYS A 119 -8.64 21.81 1.51
CA LYS A 119 -7.85 23.04 1.38
C LYS A 119 -6.34 22.79 1.22
N LYS A 120 -5.91 21.55 1.36
CA LYS A 120 -4.49 21.11 1.28
C LYS A 120 -3.55 21.79 2.28
N GLU A 121 -4.07 22.48 3.30
CA GLU A 121 -3.25 23.19 4.31
C GLU A 121 -2.49 22.20 5.21
N PHE A 122 -3.20 21.20 5.74
CA PHE A 122 -2.59 20.15 6.55
C PHE A 122 -1.59 19.34 5.74
N TYR A 123 -1.98 18.91 4.52
CA TYR A 123 -1.08 18.17 3.65
C TYR A 123 0.18 18.98 3.33
N SER A 124 0.06 20.24 2.95
CA SER A 124 1.21 21.10 2.62
C SER A 124 2.20 21.21 3.78
N LYS A 125 1.68 21.27 5.03
CA LYS A 125 2.50 21.33 6.24
C LYS A 125 3.23 20.03 6.56
N TYR A 126 2.62 18.87 6.27
CA TYR A 126 3.12 17.55 6.68
C TYR A 126 3.47 16.62 5.52
N LYS A 127 3.52 17.10 4.28
CA LYS A 127 3.75 16.29 3.06
C LYS A 127 5.00 15.41 3.13
N GLU A 128 6.06 15.89 3.80
CA GLU A 128 7.32 15.14 3.95
C GLU A 128 7.17 13.91 4.88
N ARG A 129 6.08 13.84 5.65
CA ARG A 129 5.76 12.69 6.51
C ARG A 129 4.76 11.73 5.87
N ILE A 130 4.11 12.09 4.77
CA ILE A 130 3.09 11.29 4.13
C ILE A 130 3.67 10.65 2.87
N ILE A 131 3.69 9.33 2.84
CA ILE A 131 4.23 8.52 1.75
C ILE A 131 3.09 7.74 1.12
N PHE A 132 2.90 7.90 -0.20
CA PHE A 132 1.89 7.18 -0.94
C PHE A 132 2.47 5.92 -1.59
N ALA A 133 1.85 4.79 -1.31
CA ALA A 133 2.13 3.46 -1.86
C ALA A 133 0.95 3.06 -2.78
N ILE A 134 0.96 3.55 -4.01
CA ILE A 134 -0.13 3.33 -4.97
C ILE A 134 0.18 2.10 -5.82
N SER A 135 -0.58 1.02 -5.65
CA SER A 135 -0.45 -0.19 -6.46
C SER A 135 -1.29 -0.05 -7.72
N VAL A 136 -0.64 0.06 -8.87
CA VAL A 136 -1.39 0.12 -10.13
C VAL A 136 -1.99 -1.24 -10.43
N HIS A 137 -3.31 -1.23 -10.54
CA HIS A 137 -4.29 -2.27 -10.45
C HIS A 137 -4.37 -2.85 -9.03
N SER A 138 -3.46 -3.74 -8.61
CA SER A 138 -3.50 -4.33 -7.26
C SER A 138 -2.11 -4.65 -6.72
N LEU A 139 -2.01 -4.80 -5.40
CA LEU A 139 -0.76 -5.11 -4.71
C LEU A 139 -0.17 -6.45 -5.15
N GLU A 140 -0.98 -7.41 -5.58
CA GLU A 140 -0.50 -8.69 -6.13
C GLU A 140 0.39 -8.50 -7.35
N CYS A 141 0.24 -7.39 -8.08
CA CYS A 141 1.13 -7.07 -9.20
C CYS A 141 2.58 -6.78 -8.75
N TRP A 142 2.78 -6.32 -7.51
CA TRP A 142 4.12 -6.17 -6.93
C TRP A 142 4.71 -7.51 -6.49
N LEU A 143 3.85 -8.45 -6.03
CA LEU A 143 4.25 -9.79 -5.59
C LEU A 143 4.56 -10.75 -6.75
N LEU A 144 3.83 -10.61 -7.85
CA LEU A 144 3.86 -11.56 -8.95
C LEU A 144 5.27 -11.83 -9.51
N PRO A 145 6.18 -10.85 -9.66
CA PRO A 145 7.55 -11.10 -10.14
C PRO A 145 8.43 -11.94 -9.21
N LEU A 146 8.00 -12.20 -7.96
CA LEU A 146 8.66 -13.16 -7.07
C LEU A 146 8.41 -14.61 -7.51
N TYR A 147 7.29 -14.87 -8.19
CA TYR A 147 6.79 -16.21 -8.51
C TYR A 147 6.84 -16.52 -10.00
N LYS A 148 6.79 -15.49 -10.83
CA LYS A 148 6.82 -15.62 -12.28
C LYS A 148 7.89 -14.73 -12.88
N SER A 149 8.81 -15.35 -13.64
CA SER A 149 9.78 -14.57 -14.42
C SER A 149 9.04 -13.90 -15.59
N SER A 150 8.99 -12.57 -15.55
CA SER A 150 8.47 -11.75 -16.64
C SER A 150 9.41 -10.57 -16.84
N LYS A 151 9.66 -10.19 -18.10
CA LYS A 151 10.47 -9.00 -18.42
C LYS A 151 9.70 -7.71 -18.10
N ASN A 152 8.37 -7.73 -18.28
CA ASN A 152 7.49 -6.59 -18.00
C ASN A 152 6.53 -6.96 -16.90
N GLY A 153 6.34 -6.07 -15.93
CA GLY A 153 5.38 -6.24 -14.87
C GLY A 153 3.96 -6.37 -15.45
N LYS A 154 3.22 -7.39 -15.01
CA LYS A 154 1.80 -7.50 -15.29
C LYS A 154 1.07 -6.46 -14.43
N ILE A 155 0.11 -5.73 -15.01
CA ILE A 155 -0.63 -4.66 -14.34
C ILE A 155 -2.12 -4.98 -14.12
N SER A 156 -2.61 -6.14 -14.57
CA SER A 156 -4.02 -6.57 -14.37
C SER A 156 -4.13 -8.08 -14.23
N GLY A 157 -5.17 -8.58 -13.54
CA GLY A 157 -5.39 -10.03 -13.28
C GLY A 157 -4.22 -10.68 -12.55
N CYS A 158 -3.60 -9.92 -11.62
CA CYS A 158 -2.40 -10.39 -10.91
C CYS A 158 -2.75 -11.39 -9.83
N PHE A 159 -3.91 -11.27 -9.18
CA PHE A 159 -4.35 -12.20 -8.13
C PHE A 159 -4.50 -13.63 -8.67
N GLU A 160 -5.26 -13.84 -9.74
CA GLU A 160 -5.47 -15.15 -10.35
C GLU A 160 -4.16 -15.75 -10.87
N THR A 161 -3.28 -14.87 -11.39
CA THR A 161 -1.97 -15.32 -11.84
C THR A 161 -1.10 -15.72 -10.66
N LEU A 162 -1.11 -14.96 -9.57
CA LEU A 162 -0.38 -15.26 -8.34
C LEU A 162 -0.85 -16.59 -7.72
N GLN A 163 -2.16 -16.83 -7.67
CA GLN A 163 -2.72 -18.09 -7.21
C GLN A 163 -2.20 -19.30 -8.01
N ARG A 164 -2.07 -19.16 -9.32
CA ARG A 164 -1.57 -20.22 -10.19
C ARG A 164 -0.06 -20.43 -10.06
N GLU A 165 0.70 -19.36 -9.96
CA GLU A 165 2.18 -19.41 -9.99
C GLU A 165 2.79 -19.69 -8.60
N SER A 166 2.09 -19.39 -7.52
CA SER A 166 2.56 -19.61 -6.13
C SER A 166 2.38 -21.05 -5.65
N LYS A 167 2.79 -22.05 -6.46
CA LYS A 167 2.55 -23.49 -6.30
C LYS A 167 2.72 -24.07 -4.89
N LYS A 168 3.55 -23.43 -4.05
CA LYS A 168 3.86 -23.87 -2.68
C LYS A 168 3.02 -23.20 -1.61
N ILE A 169 2.28 -22.14 -1.96
CA ILE A 169 1.48 -21.35 -1.03
C ILE A 169 0.08 -21.22 -1.60
N LYS A 170 -0.92 -21.77 -0.91
CA LYS A 170 -2.32 -21.50 -1.24
C LYS A 170 -2.60 -20.04 -0.94
N VAL A 171 -2.89 -19.24 -1.95
CA VAL A 171 -3.15 -17.81 -1.79
C VAL A 171 -4.55 -17.62 -1.19
N ILE A 172 -4.58 -17.16 0.04
CA ILE A 172 -5.77 -16.77 0.79
C ILE A 172 -5.59 -15.29 1.15
N LYS A 173 -6.65 -14.49 1.05
CA LYS A 173 -6.60 -13.05 1.40
C LYS A 173 -6.59 -12.87 2.92
N ASP A 174 -5.47 -13.22 3.55
CA ASP A 174 -5.21 -12.98 4.97
C ASP A 174 -3.76 -12.51 5.19
N TYR A 175 -3.54 -11.89 6.35
CA TYR A 175 -2.23 -11.33 6.73
C TYR A 175 -1.10 -12.37 6.67
N LYS A 176 -1.29 -13.56 7.27
CA LYS A 176 -0.25 -14.59 7.38
C LYS A 176 0.17 -15.14 6.01
N THR A 177 -0.79 -15.29 5.11
CA THR A 177 -0.52 -15.74 3.75
C THR A 177 0.30 -14.69 2.99
N TYR A 178 -0.09 -13.40 3.06
CA TYR A 178 0.63 -12.34 2.36
C TYR A 178 1.98 -12.00 3.00
N GLU A 179 2.14 -12.16 4.31
CA GLU A 179 3.44 -12.11 4.98
C GLU A 179 4.40 -13.18 4.42
N LYS A 180 3.90 -14.41 4.21
CA LYS A 180 4.69 -15.49 3.58
C LYS A 180 4.98 -15.22 2.11
N LEU A 181 3.97 -14.76 1.34
CA LEU A 181 4.12 -14.45 -0.08
C LEU A 181 5.16 -13.34 -0.32
N SER A 182 5.22 -12.35 0.56
CA SER A 182 6.15 -11.22 0.47
C SER A 182 7.48 -11.45 1.22
N HIS A 183 7.70 -12.61 1.83
CA HIS A 183 8.87 -12.89 2.67
C HIS A 183 10.21 -12.57 1.99
N ASP A 184 10.29 -12.80 0.68
CA ASP A 184 11.52 -12.54 -0.07
C ASP A 184 11.83 -11.05 -0.23
N PHE A 185 10.88 -10.14 0.02
CA PHE A 185 11.13 -8.69 0.11
C PHE A 185 12.00 -8.30 1.31
N LEU A 186 12.13 -9.14 2.34
CA LEU A 186 13.09 -8.95 3.42
C LEU A 186 14.56 -8.94 2.94
N LYS A 187 14.82 -9.43 1.72
CA LYS A 187 16.14 -9.45 1.11
C LYS A 187 16.31 -8.22 0.22
N TYR A 188 17.01 -7.19 0.69
CA TYR A 188 17.17 -5.90 -0.01
C TYR A 188 17.48 -6.02 -1.51
N LYS A 189 18.49 -6.84 -1.87
CA LYS A 189 18.87 -7.00 -3.30
C LYS A 189 17.72 -7.56 -4.14
N LYS A 190 16.94 -8.51 -3.57
CA LYS A 190 15.79 -9.11 -4.25
C LYS A 190 14.65 -8.10 -4.35
N LEU A 191 14.36 -7.36 -3.27
CA LEU A 191 13.37 -6.30 -3.23
C LEU A 191 13.61 -5.28 -4.35
N ILE A 192 14.81 -4.71 -4.45
CA ILE A 192 15.14 -3.69 -5.46
C ILE A 192 15.05 -4.26 -6.88
N ASN A 193 15.54 -5.49 -7.10
CA ASN A 193 15.42 -6.14 -8.41
C ASN A 193 13.96 -6.41 -8.81
N ILE A 194 13.08 -6.71 -7.87
CA ILE A 194 11.65 -6.92 -8.15
C ILE A 194 10.96 -5.57 -8.38
N ALA A 195 11.25 -4.56 -7.56
CA ALA A 195 10.68 -3.23 -7.72
C ALA A 195 10.99 -2.63 -9.10
N SER A 196 12.21 -2.81 -9.61
CA SER A 196 12.59 -2.32 -10.96
C SER A 196 11.82 -2.96 -12.12
N LYS A 197 11.03 -4.02 -11.88
CA LYS A 197 10.20 -4.69 -12.89
C LYS A 197 8.76 -4.21 -12.92
N ASN A 198 8.38 -3.31 -11.99
CA ASN A 198 7.02 -2.78 -11.89
C ASN A 198 7.09 -1.29 -11.57
N SER A 199 6.61 -0.43 -12.48
CA SER A 199 6.72 1.04 -12.39
C SER A 199 6.08 1.59 -11.11
N SER A 200 4.90 1.10 -10.72
CA SER A 200 4.23 1.60 -9.50
C SER A 200 4.97 1.16 -8.22
N PHE A 201 5.53 -0.04 -8.22
CA PHE A 201 6.37 -0.49 -7.10
C PHE A 201 7.67 0.32 -7.01
N GLN A 202 8.32 0.55 -8.15
CA GLN A 202 9.52 1.39 -8.19
C GLN A 202 9.22 2.82 -7.73
N ALA A 203 8.07 3.38 -8.12
CA ALA A 203 7.64 4.70 -7.68
C ALA A 203 7.47 4.77 -6.15
N PHE A 204 6.91 3.72 -5.53
CA PHE A 204 6.84 3.63 -4.07
C PHE A 204 8.23 3.56 -3.42
N ILE A 205 9.10 2.67 -3.89
CA ILE A 205 10.47 2.54 -3.37
C ILE A 205 11.25 3.87 -3.45
N ASN A 206 11.07 4.61 -4.53
CA ASN A 206 11.74 5.90 -4.73
C ASN A 206 11.25 7.00 -3.77
N ARG A 207 10.04 6.87 -3.22
CA ARG A 207 9.45 7.80 -2.23
C ARG A 207 9.88 7.50 -0.80
N LEU A 208 10.45 6.33 -0.53
CA LEU A 208 10.92 5.99 0.81
C LEU A 208 12.14 6.85 1.19
N PRO A 209 12.17 7.42 2.41
CA PRO A 209 13.31 8.20 2.88
C PRO A 209 14.57 7.32 2.92
N LYS A 210 15.70 7.88 2.53
CA LYS A 210 16.98 7.13 2.49
C LYS A 210 17.50 6.77 3.89
N LYS A 211 17.07 7.51 4.91
CA LYS A 211 17.43 7.30 6.34
C LYS A 211 16.18 7.50 7.19
N ILE A 212 16.04 6.70 8.22
CA ILE A 212 14.98 6.76 9.23
C ILE A 212 15.54 6.78 10.63
#